data_b75e43e2fed4329435ebe490c5b73b52
#
_entry.id   b75e43e2fed4329435ebe490c5b73b52
#
_cell.length_a   1.000
_cell.length_b   1.000
_cell.length_c   1.000
_cell.angle_alpha   90.00
_cell.angle_beta   90.00
_cell.angle_gamma   90.00
#
_symmetry.space_group_name_H-M   'P 1'
#
loop_
_entity.id
_entity.type
_entity.pdbx_description
1 polymer ?
#
loop_
_entity_poly.entity_id
_entity_poly.type
_entity_poly.pdbx_seq_one_letter_code
_entity_poly.pdbx_strand_id
1 'polypeptide(L)'
;HIRSRRQRQMCIRDRAGEWDLSKVDKKALLESKATFVFGQMNEPPGARARVALSGLTVAEYFRDGGGDGQGKDVLFFVDNIFRFTQAGSEVSALLGRMPSAVGYQPTLATEMGAMQERITSTKNGSITSVQAVYVPADDLTDPAPATTFAHLDATTVLSRKIAELGIYPAVDPLDSTSRILTPEILGDDHYNCAQRVKELLQRYKELQDIIAILGMEELSEEDKLAVARARRVQRFLSQPFHVAEQ
;
A
#
# COMPACT_ATOMS: atom_id res chain seq x y z
N HIS A 1 14.65 10.80 -15.18
CA HIS A 1 14.94 12.14 -14.61
C HIS A 1 13.75 12.78 -13.86
N ILE A 2 12.51 12.64 -14.31
CA ILE A 2 11.33 13.25 -13.67
C ILE A 2 10.98 12.53 -12.35
N ARG A 3 11.14 11.20 -12.26
CA ARG A 3 10.90 10.43 -11.02
C ARG A 3 11.86 10.80 -9.90
N SER A 4 13.14 10.97 -10.17
CA SER A 4 14.14 11.32 -9.15
C SER A 4 13.93 12.72 -8.57
N ARG A 5 13.47 13.69 -9.35
CA ARG A 5 13.14 15.03 -8.86
C ARG A 5 11.91 15.05 -7.97
N ARG A 6 10.85 14.26 -8.29
CA ARG A 6 9.64 14.16 -7.46
C ARG A 6 9.92 13.46 -6.12
N GLN A 7 10.72 12.40 -6.12
CA GLN A 7 11.17 11.74 -4.89
C GLN A 7 12.03 12.66 -4.02
N ARG A 8 12.93 13.45 -4.61
CA ARG A 8 13.71 14.44 -3.86
C ARG A 8 12.85 15.54 -3.26
N GLN A 9 11.77 15.95 -3.92
CA GLN A 9 10.83 16.93 -3.40
C GLN A 9 10.03 16.40 -2.19
N MET A 10 9.61 15.13 -2.19
CA MET A 10 9.04 14.49 -0.99
C MET A 10 10.06 14.33 0.14
N CYS A 11 11.30 13.92 -0.15
CA CYS A 11 12.36 13.77 0.85
C CYS A 11 12.84 15.09 1.45
N ILE A 12 12.76 16.21 0.76
CA ILE A 12 13.14 17.55 1.28
C ILE A 12 12.23 17.97 2.42
N ARG A 13 10.96 17.54 2.40
CA ARG A 13 10.00 17.82 3.45
C ARG A 13 10.29 17.05 4.75
N ASP A 14 10.67 15.79 4.67
CA ASP A 14 10.84 14.93 5.86
C ASP A 14 12.05 15.29 6.72
N ARG A 15 13.05 15.95 6.13
CA ARG A 15 14.29 16.33 6.85
C ARG A 15 14.24 17.68 7.57
N ALA A 16 13.38 18.59 7.15
CA ALA A 16 13.40 19.98 7.64
C ALA A 16 12.14 20.40 8.39
N GLY A 17 11.06 19.58 8.40
CA GLY A 17 9.77 19.95 9.03
C GLY A 17 9.07 21.15 8.38
N GLU A 18 9.76 21.93 7.59
CA GLU A 18 9.26 23.11 6.87
C GLU A 18 9.62 23.02 5.39
N TRP A 19 8.74 23.56 4.55
CA TRP A 19 8.96 23.69 3.12
C TRP A 19 10.05 24.74 2.84
N ASP A 20 11.23 24.29 2.50
CA ASP A 20 12.23 25.19 1.94
C ASP A 20 11.89 25.47 0.46
N LEU A 21 11.00 26.40 0.24
CA LEU A 21 10.54 26.81 -1.08
C LEU A 21 11.67 27.35 -1.97
N SER A 22 12.83 27.69 -1.39
CA SER A 22 14.00 28.15 -2.14
C SER A 22 14.68 27.02 -2.92
N LYS A 23 14.53 25.79 -2.45
CA LYS A 23 15.11 24.58 -3.07
C LYS A 23 14.18 23.90 -4.09
N VAL A 24 12.92 24.35 -4.17
CA VAL A 24 11.93 23.81 -5.11
C VAL A 24 12.06 24.50 -6.45
N ASP A 25 12.28 23.74 -7.52
CA ASP A 25 12.18 24.23 -8.87
C ASP A 25 10.70 24.55 -9.20
N LYS A 26 10.30 25.80 -8.98
CA LYS A 26 8.93 26.26 -9.18
C LYS A 26 8.46 26.08 -10.62
N LYS A 27 9.36 26.23 -11.61
CA LYS A 27 9.03 26.05 -13.01
C LYS A 27 8.72 24.58 -13.32
N ALA A 28 9.57 23.65 -12.87
CA ALA A 28 9.32 22.22 -13.03
C ALA A 28 8.06 21.76 -12.28
N LEU A 29 7.71 22.39 -11.16
CA LEU A 29 6.48 22.12 -10.43
C LEU A 29 5.23 22.58 -11.21
N LEU A 30 5.26 23.77 -11.77
CA LEU A 30 4.14 24.32 -12.56
C LEU A 30 3.93 23.57 -13.88
N GLU A 31 4.99 23.07 -14.48
CA GLU A 31 4.94 22.24 -15.69
C GLU A 31 4.55 20.78 -15.39
N SER A 32 4.57 20.36 -14.12
CA SER A 32 4.23 18.99 -13.74
C SER A 32 2.72 18.76 -13.73
N LYS A 33 2.29 17.60 -14.21
CA LYS A 33 0.89 17.14 -14.11
C LYS A 33 0.62 16.50 -12.74
N ALA A 34 0.99 17.18 -11.65
CA ALA A 34 0.84 16.68 -10.30
C ALA A 34 0.21 17.73 -9.39
N THR A 35 -0.77 17.32 -8.61
CA THR A 35 -1.40 18.13 -7.57
C THR A 35 -1.09 17.52 -6.22
N PHE A 36 -0.73 18.35 -5.25
CA PHE A 36 -0.41 17.93 -3.89
C PHE A 36 -1.44 18.51 -2.93
N VAL A 37 -2.05 17.64 -2.11
CA VAL A 37 -3.01 18.02 -1.08
C VAL A 37 -2.49 17.51 0.26
N PHE A 38 -2.31 18.41 1.23
CA PHE A 38 -1.65 18.09 2.49
C PHE A 38 -2.55 18.34 3.70
N GLY A 39 -2.40 17.48 4.70
CA GLY A 39 -2.81 17.74 6.07
C GLY A 39 -1.65 17.42 7.01
N GLN A 40 -1.21 18.40 7.77
CA GLN A 40 -0.16 18.21 8.75
C GLN A 40 -0.70 17.52 10.01
N MET A 41 0.18 16.84 10.76
CA MET A 41 -0.22 16.10 11.96
C MET A 41 -0.65 17.02 13.11
N ASN A 42 -0.20 18.28 13.11
CA ASN A 42 -0.58 19.31 14.08
C ASN A 42 -1.91 20.02 13.76
N GLU A 43 -2.50 19.75 12.59
CA GLU A 43 -3.82 20.26 12.25
C GLU A 43 -4.91 19.63 13.12
N PRO A 44 -6.03 20.36 13.37
CA PRO A 44 -7.18 19.79 14.07
C PRO A 44 -7.71 18.52 13.37
N PRO A 45 -8.25 17.56 14.13
CA PRO A 45 -8.69 16.28 13.57
C PRO A 45 -9.76 16.43 12.49
N GLY A 46 -10.64 17.44 12.57
CA GLY A 46 -11.61 17.73 11.53
C GLY A 46 -10.99 18.15 10.20
N ALA A 47 -9.88 18.91 10.22
CA ALA A 47 -9.12 19.27 9.02
C ALA A 47 -8.44 18.03 8.43
N ARG A 48 -7.76 17.23 9.26
CA ARG A 48 -7.08 15.98 8.83
C ARG A 48 -8.04 14.97 8.21
N ALA A 49 -9.25 14.84 8.76
CA ALA A 49 -10.29 13.98 8.19
C ALA A 49 -10.78 14.45 6.80
N ARG A 50 -10.65 15.74 6.49
CA ARG A 50 -11.11 16.31 5.20
C ARG A 50 -10.05 16.24 4.09
N VAL A 51 -8.78 16.14 4.42
CA VAL A 51 -7.68 16.17 3.43
C VAL A 51 -7.83 15.08 2.38
N ALA A 52 -8.09 13.84 2.79
CA ALA A 52 -8.27 12.73 1.88
C ALA A 52 -9.44 12.96 0.92
N LEU A 53 -10.58 13.45 1.44
CA LEU A 53 -11.77 13.74 0.65
C LEU A 53 -11.53 14.91 -0.32
N SER A 54 -10.79 15.94 0.11
CA SER A 54 -10.41 17.06 -0.76
C SER A 54 -9.49 16.62 -1.89
N GLY A 55 -8.48 15.80 -1.59
CA GLY A 55 -7.61 15.23 -2.60
C GLY A 55 -8.35 14.37 -3.61
N LEU A 56 -9.29 13.56 -3.13
CA LEU A 56 -10.12 12.73 -3.99
C LEU A 56 -11.07 13.57 -4.88
N THR A 57 -11.64 14.65 -4.35
CA THR A 57 -12.45 15.59 -5.15
C THR A 57 -11.65 16.23 -6.28
N VAL A 58 -10.38 16.57 -6.05
CA VAL A 58 -9.49 17.05 -7.11
C VAL A 58 -9.22 15.96 -8.15
N ALA A 59 -9.02 14.72 -7.73
CA ALA A 59 -8.85 13.58 -8.64
C ALA A 59 -10.10 13.36 -9.51
N GLU A 60 -11.30 13.42 -8.90
CA GLU A 60 -12.58 13.33 -9.62
C GLU A 60 -12.76 14.46 -10.64
N TYR A 61 -12.36 15.68 -10.28
CA TYR A 61 -12.42 16.82 -11.20
C TYR A 61 -11.64 16.53 -12.51
N PHE A 62 -10.44 15.97 -12.43
CA PHE A 62 -9.66 15.60 -13.60
C PHE A 62 -10.22 14.37 -14.31
N ARG A 63 -10.69 13.36 -13.57
CA ARG A 63 -11.32 12.17 -14.15
C ARG A 63 -12.53 12.53 -15.00
N ASP A 64 -13.36 13.44 -14.52
CA ASP A 64 -14.64 13.76 -15.13
C ASP A 64 -14.57 14.87 -16.21
N GLY A 65 -13.36 15.35 -16.52
CA GLY A 65 -13.13 16.31 -17.62
C GLY A 65 -13.15 17.77 -17.20
N GLY A 66 -12.91 18.06 -15.90
CA GLY A 66 -12.78 19.44 -15.43
C GLY A 66 -11.58 20.16 -16.07
N GLY A 67 -11.81 21.36 -16.53
CA GLY A 67 -10.82 22.27 -17.10
C GLY A 67 -10.79 22.30 -18.62
N ASP A 68 -10.56 21.20 -19.31
CA ASP A 68 -10.50 21.09 -20.77
C ASP A 68 -11.68 20.29 -21.38
N GLY A 69 -12.60 19.81 -20.56
CA GLY A 69 -13.76 19.02 -20.99
C GLY A 69 -13.40 17.57 -21.35
N GLN A 70 -12.13 17.16 -21.22
CA GLN A 70 -11.69 15.79 -21.50
C GLN A 70 -11.38 15.07 -20.19
N GLY A 71 -12.01 13.93 -19.95
CA GLY A 71 -11.71 13.06 -18.84
C GLY A 71 -10.30 12.48 -18.94
N LYS A 72 -9.66 12.27 -17.77
CA LYS A 72 -8.27 11.81 -17.69
C LYS A 72 -8.16 10.59 -16.81
N ASP A 73 -7.17 9.76 -17.09
CA ASP A 73 -6.75 8.71 -16.17
C ASP A 73 -5.87 9.32 -15.09
N VAL A 74 -6.30 9.21 -13.84
CA VAL A 74 -5.66 9.82 -12.67
C VAL A 74 -5.02 8.75 -11.82
N LEU A 75 -3.73 8.94 -11.50
CA LEU A 75 -3.04 8.13 -10.52
C LEU A 75 -3.07 8.85 -9.16
N PHE A 76 -3.81 8.29 -8.22
CA PHE A 76 -4.08 8.86 -6.90
C PHE A 76 -3.26 8.18 -5.82
N PHE A 77 -2.34 8.92 -5.20
CA PHE A 77 -1.50 8.42 -4.10
C PHE A 77 -2.03 8.91 -2.76
N VAL A 78 -2.18 8.01 -1.80
CA VAL A 78 -2.56 8.33 -0.42
C VAL A 78 -1.47 7.86 0.55
N ASP A 79 -0.82 8.79 1.23
CA ASP A 79 0.20 8.50 2.23
C ASP A 79 -0.15 9.22 3.54
N ASN A 80 -0.75 8.53 4.50
CA ASN A 80 -1.32 7.18 4.37
C ASN A 80 -2.80 7.19 4.80
N ILE A 81 -3.55 6.19 4.33
CA ILE A 81 -5.00 6.13 4.60
C ILE A 81 -5.35 5.93 6.09
N PHE A 82 -4.48 5.32 6.87
CA PHE A 82 -4.67 5.16 8.32
C PHE A 82 -4.87 6.50 9.03
N ARG A 83 -4.26 7.59 8.55
CA ARG A 83 -4.42 8.93 9.13
C ARG A 83 -5.83 9.47 8.97
N PHE A 84 -6.51 9.13 7.89
CA PHE A 84 -7.94 9.42 7.71
C PHE A 84 -8.79 8.73 8.78
N THR A 85 -8.56 7.44 9.02
CA THR A 85 -9.24 6.66 10.07
C THR A 85 -8.96 7.23 11.46
N GLN A 86 -7.69 7.53 11.77
CA GLN A 86 -7.28 8.10 13.04
C GLN A 86 -7.97 9.43 13.32
N ALA A 87 -8.00 10.32 12.34
CA ALA A 87 -8.69 11.59 12.47
C ALA A 87 -10.20 11.43 12.69
N GLY A 88 -10.82 10.44 12.03
CA GLY A 88 -12.22 10.08 12.24
C GLY A 88 -12.49 9.60 13.68
N SER A 89 -11.62 8.77 14.25
CA SER A 89 -11.77 8.32 15.65
C SER A 89 -11.60 9.46 16.66
N GLU A 90 -10.67 10.38 16.43
CA GLU A 90 -10.49 11.57 17.25
C GLU A 90 -11.74 12.49 17.22
N VAL A 91 -12.31 12.73 16.03
CA VAL A 91 -13.55 13.49 15.87
C VAL A 91 -14.71 12.79 16.58
N SER A 92 -14.85 11.49 16.46
CA SER A 92 -15.89 10.70 17.13
C SER A 92 -15.79 10.78 18.65
N ALA A 93 -14.58 10.73 19.19
CA ALA A 93 -14.33 10.90 20.62
C ALA A 93 -14.68 12.30 21.12
N LEU A 94 -14.32 13.35 20.35
CA LEU A 94 -14.69 14.74 20.67
C LEU A 94 -16.20 14.97 20.69
N LEU A 95 -16.94 14.22 19.87
CA LEU A 95 -18.41 14.25 19.83
C LEU A 95 -19.07 13.38 20.92
N GLY A 96 -18.29 12.76 21.79
CA GLY A 96 -18.78 11.89 22.87
C GLY A 96 -19.45 10.61 22.39
N ARG A 97 -19.16 10.14 21.18
CA ARG A 97 -19.72 8.89 20.67
C ARG A 97 -19.07 7.68 21.34
N MET A 98 -19.86 6.66 21.64
CA MET A 98 -19.34 5.41 22.20
C MET A 98 -18.40 4.74 21.19
N PRO A 99 -17.15 4.43 21.58
CA PRO A 99 -16.22 3.78 20.67
C PRO A 99 -16.62 2.33 20.39
N SER A 100 -16.27 1.86 19.20
CA SER A 100 -16.37 0.46 18.81
C SER A 100 -15.10 -0.32 19.20
N ALA A 101 -14.88 -1.50 18.62
CA ALA A 101 -13.71 -2.32 18.90
C ALA A 101 -12.39 -1.52 18.76
N VAL A 102 -11.44 -1.75 19.66
CA VAL A 102 -10.10 -1.12 19.69
C VAL A 102 -10.14 0.42 19.78
N GLY A 103 -11.27 1.01 20.16
CA GLY A 103 -11.41 2.46 20.31
C GLY A 103 -11.71 3.24 19.02
N TYR A 104 -11.99 2.56 17.91
CA TYR A 104 -12.38 3.21 16.67
C TYR A 104 -13.82 3.74 16.70
N GLN A 105 -14.14 4.66 15.77
CA GLN A 105 -15.48 5.16 15.58
C GLN A 105 -16.44 4.07 15.09
N PRO A 106 -17.71 4.06 15.54
CA PRO A 106 -18.70 3.09 15.07
C PRO A 106 -19.03 3.21 13.57
N THR A 107 -18.73 4.36 12.97
CA THR A 107 -18.93 4.69 11.55
C THR A 107 -17.72 4.37 10.66
N LEU A 108 -16.68 3.68 11.19
CA LEU A 108 -15.44 3.39 10.48
C LEU A 108 -15.67 2.79 9.09
N ALA A 109 -16.42 1.70 9.02
CA ALA A 109 -16.67 1.00 7.76
C ALA A 109 -17.45 1.86 6.76
N THR A 110 -18.43 2.62 7.24
CA THR A 110 -19.24 3.53 6.39
C THR A 110 -18.40 4.68 5.84
N GLU A 111 -17.57 5.31 6.67
CA GLU A 111 -16.71 6.41 6.26
C GLU A 111 -15.64 5.95 5.27
N MET A 112 -15.01 4.80 5.54
CA MET A 112 -14.03 4.20 4.64
C MET A 112 -14.66 3.80 3.31
N GLY A 113 -15.82 3.11 3.33
CA GLY A 113 -16.54 2.72 2.13
C GLY A 113 -16.95 3.92 1.29
N ALA A 114 -17.52 4.96 1.91
CA ALA A 114 -17.91 6.17 1.21
C ALA A 114 -16.74 6.90 0.50
N MET A 115 -15.53 6.81 1.06
CA MET A 115 -14.34 7.32 0.40
C MET A 115 -13.84 6.40 -0.72
N GLN A 116 -13.72 5.11 -0.44
CA GLN A 116 -13.12 4.14 -1.37
C GLN A 116 -13.96 3.92 -2.62
N GLU A 117 -15.28 3.91 -2.52
CA GLU A 117 -16.18 3.72 -3.68
C GLU A 117 -16.16 4.88 -4.68
N ARG A 118 -15.65 6.05 -4.30
CA ARG A 118 -15.42 7.16 -5.22
C ARG A 118 -14.21 6.94 -6.14
N ILE A 119 -13.31 6.03 -5.75
CA ILE A 119 -12.14 5.63 -6.54
C ILE A 119 -12.61 4.61 -7.58
N THR A 120 -13.00 5.10 -8.74
CA THR A 120 -13.62 4.27 -9.76
C THR A 120 -13.37 4.82 -11.16
N SER A 121 -13.59 3.98 -12.17
CA SER A 121 -13.61 4.36 -13.57
C SER A 121 -15.00 4.84 -13.96
N THR A 122 -15.06 5.88 -14.77
CA THR A 122 -16.27 6.43 -15.38
C THR A 122 -16.18 6.29 -16.90
N LYS A 123 -17.19 6.77 -17.61
CA LYS A 123 -17.15 6.81 -19.08
C LYS A 123 -16.11 7.80 -19.62
N ASN A 124 -15.71 8.77 -18.81
CA ASN A 124 -14.82 9.86 -19.21
C ASN A 124 -13.35 9.61 -18.85
N GLY A 125 -13.08 8.89 -17.77
CA GLY A 125 -11.74 8.63 -17.29
C GLY A 125 -11.73 7.67 -16.10
N SER A 126 -10.56 7.45 -15.51
CA SER A 126 -10.39 6.51 -14.39
C SER A 126 -9.58 7.11 -13.24
N ILE A 127 -9.77 6.57 -12.03
CA ILE A 127 -8.88 6.79 -10.88
C ILE A 127 -8.28 5.45 -10.50
N THR A 128 -6.96 5.34 -10.59
CA THR A 128 -6.20 4.22 -10.03
C THR A 128 -5.51 4.71 -8.77
N SER A 129 -5.73 4.06 -7.64
CA SER A 129 -5.11 4.47 -6.38
C SER A 129 -3.96 3.57 -5.96
N VAL A 130 -2.95 4.19 -5.34
CA VAL A 130 -1.89 3.52 -4.59
C VAL A 130 -1.93 4.08 -3.17
N GLN A 131 -2.29 3.25 -2.20
CA GLN A 131 -2.51 3.68 -0.83
C GLN A 131 -1.49 3.02 0.09
N ALA A 132 -0.75 3.83 0.84
CA ALA A 132 0.03 3.32 1.96
C ALA A 132 -0.92 3.07 3.13
N VAL A 133 -0.85 1.86 3.69
CA VAL A 133 -1.65 1.46 4.85
C VAL A 133 -0.72 1.17 6.01
N TYR A 134 -0.80 1.98 7.07
CA TYR A 134 -0.10 1.67 8.31
C TYR A 134 -0.89 0.60 9.08
N VAL A 135 -0.18 -0.43 9.52
CA VAL A 135 -0.75 -1.54 10.27
C VAL A 135 -0.25 -1.43 11.72
N PRO A 136 -1.10 -1.05 12.69
CA PRO A 136 -0.71 -0.95 14.09
C PRO A 136 -0.21 -2.30 14.62
N ALA A 137 0.94 -2.29 15.29
CA ALA A 137 1.57 -3.47 15.89
C ALA A 137 1.76 -4.68 14.95
N ASP A 138 1.82 -4.45 13.63
CA ASP A 138 1.86 -5.48 12.58
C ASP A 138 0.65 -6.43 12.61
N ASP A 139 -0.47 -6.00 13.19
CA ASP A 139 -1.72 -6.76 13.29
C ASP A 139 -2.65 -6.43 12.10
N LEU A 140 -2.64 -7.31 11.09
CA LEU A 140 -3.52 -7.19 9.91
C LEU A 140 -5.01 -7.36 10.26
N THR A 141 -5.34 -7.84 11.45
CA THR A 141 -6.72 -8.02 11.92
C THR A 141 -7.28 -6.79 12.63
N ASP A 142 -6.45 -5.76 12.87
CA ASP A 142 -6.92 -4.48 13.40
C ASP A 142 -8.04 -3.92 12.51
N PRO A 143 -9.15 -3.39 13.09
CA PRO A 143 -10.30 -2.94 12.34
C PRO A 143 -10.01 -1.91 11.25
N ALA A 144 -9.01 -1.03 11.42
CA ALA A 144 -8.70 0.00 10.44
C ALA A 144 -8.06 -0.57 9.16
N PRO A 145 -6.94 -1.32 9.21
CA PRO A 145 -6.41 -1.98 8.02
C PRO A 145 -7.37 -3.02 7.45
N ALA A 146 -8.04 -3.84 8.27
CA ALA A 146 -8.96 -4.86 7.81
C ALA A 146 -10.12 -4.26 6.97
N THR A 147 -10.71 -3.15 7.45
CA THR A 147 -11.76 -2.43 6.70
C THR A 147 -11.22 -1.85 5.39
N THR A 148 -9.99 -1.33 5.41
CA THR A 148 -9.36 -0.79 4.20
C THR A 148 -9.12 -1.89 3.16
N PHE A 149 -8.55 -3.03 3.58
CA PHE A 149 -8.23 -4.15 2.68
C PHE A 149 -9.45 -4.72 1.96
N ALA A 150 -10.63 -4.66 2.57
CA ALA A 150 -11.87 -5.11 1.95
C ALA A 150 -12.21 -4.36 0.65
N HIS A 151 -11.71 -3.12 0.49
CA HIS A 151 -11.95 -2.26 -0.68
C HIS A 151 -10.82 -2.28 -1.71
N LEU A 152 -9.70 -2.96 -1.42
CA LEU A 152 -8.53 -2.96 -2.31
C LEU A 152 -8.59 -4.14 -3.29
N ASP A 153 -8.20 -3.90 -4.53
CA ASP A 153 -8.08 -4.94 -5.57
C ASP A 153 -6.79 -5.73 -5.47
N ALA A 154 -5.74 -5.12 -4.93
CA ALA A 154 -4.47 -5.77 -4.68
C ALA A 154 -3.83 -5.25 -3.40
N THR A 155 -3.16 -6.13 -2.66
CA THR A 155 -2.41 -5.79 -1.46
C THR A 155 -0.97 -6.27 -1.60
N THR A 156 -0.02 -5.41 -1.23
CA THR A 156 1.40 -5.75 -1.11
C THR A 156 1.80 -5.61 0.33
N VAL A 157 2.01 -6.72 1.01
CA VAL A 157 2.33 -6.75 2.44
C VAL A 157 3.84 -6.78 2.62
N LEU A 158 4.36 -5.80 3.38
CA LEU A 158 5.77 -5.75 3.77
C LEU A 158 5.93 -6.43 5.14
N SER A 159 6.86 -7.39 5.23
CA SER A 159 7.09 -8.21 6.42
C SER A 159 8.45 -7.88 7.06
N ARG A 160 8.44 -7.60 8.37
CA ARG A 160 9.68 -7.42 9.15
C ARG A 160 10.53 -8.69 9.16
N LYS A 161 9.90 -9.87 9.27
CA LYS A 161 10.59 -11.16 9.26
C LYS A 161 11.39 -11.38 7.97
N ILE A 162 10.85 -10.93 6.84
CA ILE A 162 11.54 -11.01 5.55
C ILE A 162 12.69 -9.99 5.47
N ALA A 163 12.49 -8.77 6.01
CA ALA A 163 13.55 -7.77 6.08
C ALA A 163 14.71 -8.23 6.97
N GLU A 164 14.46 -8.92 8.07
CA GLU A 164 15.46 -9.50 8.98
C GLU A 164 16.33 -10.57 8.28
N LEU A 165 15.78 -11.24 7.26
CA LEU A 165 16.54 -12.17 6.40
C LEU A 165 17.42 -11.47 5.36
N GLY A 166 17.38 -10.12 5.31
CA GLY A 166 18.13 -9.34 4.30
C GLY A 166 17.52 -9.40 2.90
N ILE A 167 16.26 -9.78 2.77
CA ILE A 167 15.54 -9.87 1.49
C ILE A 167 14.81 -8.56 1.23
N TYR A 168 15.13 -7.90 0.12
CA TYR A 168 14.53 -6.63 -0.30
C TYR A 168 14.09 -6.70 -1.77
N PRO A 169 12.92 -6.07 -2.12
CA PRO A 169 11.92 -5.54 -1.19
C PRO A 169 11.35 -6.63 -0.28
N ALA A 170 11.05 -6.26 0.98
CA ALA A 170 10.62 -7.22 2.01
C ALA A 170 9.13 -7.59 1.87
N VAL A 171 8.71 -7.91 0.67
CA VAL A 171 7.34 -8.28 0.33
C VAL A 171 7.08 -9.74 0.72
N ASP A 172 5.99 -9.97 1.47
CA ASP A 172 5.51 -11.32 1.74
C ASP A 172 4.58 -11.78 0.61
N PRO A 173 5.00 -12.75 -0.24
CA PRO A 173 4.18 -13.22 -1.33
C PRO A 173 2.99 -14.10 -0.88
N LEU A 174 3.01 -14.60 0.35
CA LEU A 174 1.93 -15.43 0.90
C LEU A 174 0.78 -14.55 1.42
N ASP A 175 1.10 -13.43 2.08
CA ASP A 175 0.12 -12.49 2.62
C ASP A 175 -0.33 -11.44 1.59
N SER A 176 0.38 -11.31 0.48
CA SER A 176 0.04 -10.40 -0.61
C SER A 176 -0.97 -11.03 -1.57
N THR A 177 -1.94 -10.23 -2.02
CA THR A 177 -3.03 -10.70 -2.88
C THR A 177 -3.28 -9.76 -4.06
N SER A 178 -3.90 -10.30 -5.13
CA SER A 178 -4.37 -9.51 -6.26
C SER A 178 -5.59 -10.18 -6.89
N ARG A 179 -6.65 -9.42 -7.14
CA ARG A 179 -7.85 -9.92 -7.82
C ARG A 179 -7.62 -10.25 -9.29
N ILE A 180 -6.63 -9.63 -9.92
CA ILE A 180 -6.27 -9.92 -11.31
C ILE A 180 -5.40 -11.16 -11.48
N LEU A 181 -4.99 -11.82 -10.38
CA LEU A 181 -4.25 -13.09 -10.43
C LEU A 181 -5.21 -14.25 -10.71
N THR A 182 -5.74 -14.29 -11.91
CA THR A 182 -6.64 -15.33 -12.42
C THR A 182 -6.19 -15.79 -13.81
N PRO A 183 -6.47 -17.05 -14.20
CA PRO A 183 -6.09 -17.57 -15.51
C PRO A 183 -6.68 -16.77 -16.67
N GLU A 184 -7.91 -16.27 -16.51
CA GLU A 184 -8.64 -15.53 -17.55
C GLU A 184 -7.96 -14.20 -17.91
N ILE A 185 -7.23 -13.59 -16.96
CA ILE A 185 -6.57 -12.29 -17.16
C ILE A 185 -5.10 -12.47 -17.52
N LEU A 186 -4.38 -13.36 -16.82
CA LEU A 186 -2.93 -13.50 -16.93
C LEU A 186 -2.50 -14.66 -17.85
N GLY A 187 -3.41 -15.57 -18.18
CA GLY A 187 -3.10 -16.84 -18.84
C GLY A 187 -2.62 -17.91 -17.86
N ASP A 188 -2.78 -19.15 -18.29
CA ASP A 188 -2.51 -20.35 -17.47
C ASP A 188 -1.05 -20.44 -17.01
N ASP A 189 -0.10 -20.14 -17.87
CA ASP A 189 1.33 -20.29 -17.57
C ASP A 189 1.76 -19.37 -16.42
N HIS A 190 1.36 -18.11 -16.46
CA HIS A 190 1.68 -17.15 -15.42
C HIS A 190 0.97 -17.52 -14.10
N TYR A 191 -0.31 -17.82 -14.18
CA TYR A 191 -1.11 -18.20 -13.00
C TYR A 191 -0.53 -19.45 -12.32
N ASN A 192 -0.29 -20.53 -13.08
CA ASN A 192 0.26 -21.77 -12.55
C ASN A 192 1.68 -21.58 -11.97
N CYS A 193 2.52 -20.77 -12.62
CA CYS A 193 3.84 -20.44 -12.08
C CYS A 193 3.73 -19.72 -10.72
N ALA A 194 2.87 -18.71 -10.60
CA ALA A 194 2.63 -17.98 -9.36
C ALA A 194 2.10 -18.91 -8.24
N GLN A 195 1.14 -19.79 -8.55
CA GLN A 195 0.59 -20.75 -7.57
C GLN A 195 1.66 -21.72 -7.08
N ARG A 196 2.45 -22.31 -7.98
CA ARG A 196 3.55 -23.22 -7.60
C ARG A 196 4.62 -22.54 -6.73
N VAL A 197 4.92 -21.27 -7.00
CA VAL A 197 5.83 -20.49 -6.15
C VAL A 197 5.23 -20.29 -4.76
N LYS A 198 3.94 -19.94 -4.66
CA LYS A 198 3.24 -19.79 -3.37
C LYS A 198 3.19 -21.11 -2.59
N GLU A 199 2.84 -22.21 -3.23
CA GLU A 199 2.83 -23.55 -2.62
C GLU A 199 4.22 -23.92 -2.07
N LEU A 200 5.27 -23.70 -2.86
CA LEU A 200 6.64 -23.99 -2.45
C LEU A 200 7.08 -23.14 -1.24
N LEU A 201 6.75 -21.87 -1.23
CA LEU A 201 7.07 -20.96 -0.12
C LEU A 201 6.24 -21.28 1.13
N GLN A 202 4.98 -21.68 0.96
CA GLN A 202 4.12 -22.14 2.06
C GLN A 202 4.69 -23.42 2.68
N ARG A 203 5.06 -24.40 1.86
CA ARG A 203 5.71 -25.63 2.35
C ARG A 203 7.00 -25.33 3.10
N TYR A 204 7.80 -24.41 2.58
CA TYR A 204 9.03 -24.00 3.27
C TYR A 204 8.75 -23.34 4.63
N LYS A 205 7.71 -22.49 4.72
CA LYS A 205 7.29 -21.86 5.97
C LYS A 205 6.89 -22.91 7.03
N GLU A 206 6.16 -23.94 6.63
CA GLU A 206 5.78 -25.06 7.52
C GLU A 206 7.00 -25.88 7.99
N LEU A 207 7.99 -26.06 7.11
CA LEU A 207 9.19 -26.80 7.45
C LEU A 207 10.17 -26.02 8.34
N GLN A 208 10.07 -24.67 8.37
CA GLN A 208 10.98 -23.84 9.19
C GLN A 208 10.94 -24.18 10.67
N ASP A 209 9.75 -24.43 11.22
CA ASP A 209 9.59 -24.79 12.63
C ASP A 209 10.20 -26.15 12.92
N ILE A 210 10.02 -27.12 12.01
CA ILE A 210 10.61 -28.46 12.09
C ILE A 210 12.14 -28.36 12.03
N ILE A 211 12.68 -27.58 11.09
CA ILE A 211 14.12 -27.36 10.93
C ILE A 211 14.73 -26.72 12.20
N ALA A 212 14.02 -25.78 12.81
CA ALA A 212 14.51 -25.10 14.01
C ALA A 212 14.61 -26.03 15.23
N ILE A 213 13.74 -27.04 15.30
CA ILE A 213 13.66 -27.98 16.44
C ILE A 213 14.54 -29.22 16.20
N LEU A 214 14.40 -29.84 15.05
CA LEU A 214 15.01 -31.14 14.74
C LEU A 214 16.24 -31.08 13.84
N GLY A 215 16.45 -29.95 13.15
CA GLY A 215 17.51 -29.80 12.16
C GLY A 215 17.14 -30.26 10.74
N MET A 216 18.00 -29.92 9.78
CA MET A 216 17.80 -30.25 8.36
C MET A 216 17.94 -31.75 8.07
N GLU A 217 18.72 -32.49 8.89
CA GLU A 217 19.04 -33.89 8.64
C GLU A 217 17.81 -34.81 8.79
N GLU A 218 16.88 -34.44 9.65
CA GLU A 218 15.65 -35.20 9.94
C GLU A 218 14.58 -35.05 8.85
N LEU A 219 14.76 -34.15 7.92
CA LEU A 219 13.83 -33.96 6.81
C LEU A 219 13.91 -35.09 5.78
N SER A 220 12.77 -35.42 5.17
CA SER A 220 12.75 -36.29 4.00
C SER A 220 13.54 -35.68 2.82
N GLU A 221 14.02 -36.49 1.90
CA GLU A 221 14.73 -36.00 0.71
C GLU A 221 13.87 -35.06 -0.14
N GLU A 222 12.55 -35.29 -0.18
CA GLU A 222 11.60 -34.41 -0.86
C GLU A 222 11.53 -33.04 -0.17
N ASP A 223 11.46 -33.01 1.15
CA ASP A 223 11.43 -31.75 1.92
C ASP A 223 12.76 -30.99 1.85
N LYS A 224 13.89 -31.69 1.87
CA LYS A 224 15.22 -31.08 1.63
C LYS A 224 15.28 -30.41 0.26
N LEU A 225 14.73 -31.07 -0.78
CA LEU A 225 14.65 -30.49 -2.10
C LEU A 225 13.72 -29.28 -2.15
N ALA A 226 12.55 -29.34 -1.48
CA ALA A 226 11.62 -28.21 -1.37
C ALA A 226 12.28 -26.99 -0.69
N VAL A 227 13.00 -27.19 0.42
CA VAL A 227 13.77 -26.15 1.11
C VAL A 227 14.83 -25.52 0.19
N ALA A 228 15.59 -26.36 -0.53
CA ALA A 228 16.63 -25.87 -1.45
C ALA A 228 16.05 -25.02 -2.59
N ARG A 229 14.92 -25.44 -3.16
CA ARG A 229 14.18 -24.70 -4.20
C ARG A 229 13.61 -23.40 -3.66
N ALA A 230 12.95 -23.42 -2.49
CA ALA A 230 12.37 -22.23 -1.86
C ALA A 230 13.43 -21.15 -1.58
N ARG A 231 14.59 -21.52 -1.06
CA ARG A 231 15.72 -20.59 -0.84
C ARG A 231 16.23 -19.96 -2.13
N ARG A 232 16.23 -20.72 -3.24
CA ARG A 232 16.60 -20.16 -4.57
C ARG A 232 15.55 -19.19 -5.07
N VAL A 233 14.25 -19.50 -4.89
CA VAL A 233 13.15 -18.59 -5.24
C VAL A 233 13.23 -17.31 -4.42
N GLN A 234 13.45 -17.40 -3.11
CA GLN A 234 13.62 -16.21 -2.27
C GLN A 234 14.79 -15.32 -2.73
N ARG A 235 15.93 -15.92 -3.08
CA ARG A 235 17.07 -15.17 -3.63
C ARG A 235 16.75 -14.52 -4.98
N PHE A 236 16.01 -15.20 -5.83
CA PHE A 236 15.59 -14.66 -7.13
C PHE A 236 14.65 -13.48 -6.97
N LEU A 237 13.74 -13.53 -5.99
CA LEU A 237 12.80 -12.45 -5.68
C LEU A 237 13.47 -11.28 -4.92
N SER A 238 14.67 -11.51 -4.37
CA SER A 238 15.45 -10.44 -3.73
C SER A 238 16.13 -9.58 -4.78
N GLN A 239 16.00 -8.27 -4.63
CA GLN A 239 16.56 -7.29 -5.58
C GLN A 239 17.46 -6.30 -4.86
N PRO A 240 18.45 -5.71 -5.54
CA PRO A 240 19.23 -4.60 -4.99
C PRO A 240 18.33 -3.41 -4.63
N PHE A 241 18.70 -2.65 -3.63
CA PHE A 241 17.88 -1.54 -3.14
C PHE A 241 17.63 -0.45 -4.21
N HIS A 242 18.53 -0.32 -5.18
CA HIS A 242 18.50 0.67 -6.26
C HIS A 242 18.28 0.02 -7.64
N VAL A 243 17.26 -0.81 -7.75
CA VAL A 243 16.97 -1.56 -9.01
C VAL A 243 16.75 -0.66 -10.24
N ALA A 244 16.32 0.58 -10.04
CA ALA A 244 15.98 1.49 -11.12
C ALA A 244 17.14 2.38 -11.60
N GLU A 245 18.35 2.15 -11.14
CA GLU A 245 19.55 2.92 -11.52
C GLU A 245 20.32 2.33 -12.71
N GLN A 246 19.87 1.20 -13.24
CA GLN A 246 20.47 0.54 -14.42
C GLN A 246 19.65 0.79 -15.68
#